data_03cb349d00b6886564b786b2eeb7e59b
#
_entry.id   03cb349d00b6886564b786b2eeb7e59b
#
_cell.length_a   1.000
_cell.length_b   1.000
_cell.length_c   1.000
_cell.angle_alpha   90.00
_cell.angle_beta   90.00
_cell.angle_gamma   90.00
#
_symmetry.space_group_name_H-M   'P 1'
#
loop_
_entity.id
_entity.type
_entity.pdbx_description
1 polymer ?
#
loop_
_entity_poly.entity_id
_entity_poly.type
_entity_poly.pdbx_seq_one_letter_code
_entity_poly.pdbx_strand_id
1 'polypeptide(L)'
;MAKLEGLAHIGVFVSDLQRSKEFYEKALDFKTVWECRVKEADGTTTAVAFVQNGGLTLELVRLEKPQKRTDGLVDHIAMKAEDIEAVKKTLAARGITFETEEAVCNADVFPNGSKWILFRGPDNEHLELTEVL
;
A
#
# COMPACT_ATOMS: atom_id res chain seq x y z
N MET A 1 1.83 11.12 -30.64
CA MET A 1 3.17 10.77 -30.14
C MET A 1 3.04 9.83 -28.96
N ALA A 2 3.78 8.73 -28.98
CA ALA A 2 3.79 7.80 -27.86
C ALA A 2 4.53 8.40 -26.66
N LYS A 3 3.96 8.30 -25.45
CA LYS A 3 4.56 8.83 -24.21
C LYS A 3 4.19 7.99 -23.00
N LEU A 4 5.01 8.03 -21.98
CA LEU A 4 4.66 7.54 -20.66
C LEU A 4 3.83 8.59 -19.94
N GLU A 5 2.79 8.17 -19.22
CA GLU A 5 1.86 9.06 -18.54
C GLU A 5 1.95 8.96 -17.01
N GLY A 6 3.02 8.34 -16.52
CA GLY A 6 3.26 8.16 -15.09
C GLY A 6 2.84 6.79 -14.58
N LEU A 7 2.60 6.70 -13.29
CA LEU A 7 2.28 5.45 -12.63
C LEU A 7 0.84 5.00 -12.91
N ALA A 8 0.68 3.77 -13.42
CA ALA A 8 -0.63 3.15 -13.60
C ALA A 8 -1.10 2.50 -12.28
N HIS A 9 -0.32 1.55 -11.77
CA HIS A 9 -0.60 0.87 -10.50
C HIS A 9 0.66 0.19 -9.97
N ILE A 10 0.58 -0.28 -8.73
CA ILE A 10 1.61 -1.09 -8.08
C ILE A 10 0.99 -2.46 -7.78
N GLY A 11 1.62 -3.53 -8.23
CA GLY A 11 1.18 -4.89 -7.94
C GLY A 11 1.69 -5.34 -6.56
N VAL A 12 0.79 -5.87 -5.76
CA VAL A 12 1.08 -6.40 -4.42
C VAL A 12 0.58 -7.84 -4.35
N PHE A 13 1.48 -8.78 -4.13
CA PHE A 13 1.07 -10.17 -3.91
C PHE A 13 0.48 -10.33 -2.51
N VAL A 14 -0.70 -10.92 -2.45
CA VAL A 14 -1.43 -11.14 -1.21
C VAL A 14 -1.79 -12.62 -1.06
N SER A 15 -1.86 -13.11 0.17
CA SER A 15 -2.20 -14.50 0.46
C SER A 15 -3.70 -14.73 0.61
N ASP A 16 -4.43 -13.69 1.01
CA ASP A 16 -5.89 -13.70 1.20
C ASP A 16 -6.46 -12.39 0.66
N LEU A 17 -7.09 -12.46 -0.50
CA LEU A 17 -7.59 -11.27 -1.19
C LEU A 17 -8.66 -10.52 -0.39
N GLN A 18 -9.58 -11.25 0.24
CA GLN A 18 -10.66 -10.63 1.03
C GLN A 18 -10.09 -9.90 2.25
N ARG A 19 -9.15 -10.51 2.95
CA ARG A 19 -8.49 -9.89 4.11
C ARG A 19 -7.75 -8.62 3.69
N SER A 20 -7.02 -8.65 2.59
CA SER A 20 -6.27 -7.50 2.09
C SER A 20 -7.20 -6.38 1.61
N LYS A 21 -8.28 -6.71 0.89
CA LYS A 21 -9.30 -5.73 0.52
C LYS A 21 -9.88 -5.03 1.76
N GLU A 22 -10.26 -5.79 2.76
CA GLU A 22 -10.82 -5.23 4.00
C GLU A 22 -9.83 -4.33 4.71
N PHE A 23 -8.56 -4.72 4.76
CA PHE A 23 -7.50 -3.90 5.34
C PHE A 23 -7.39 -2.55 4.62
N TYR A 24 -7.25 -2.56 3.30
CA TYR A 24 -7.11 -1.33 2.54
C TYR A 24 -8.39 -0.47 2.58
N GLU A 25 -9.56 -1.08 2.51
CA GLU A 25 -10.84 -0.36 2.55
C GLU A 25 -11.13 0.24 3.93
N LYS A 26 -11.01 -0.55 4.99
CA LYS A 26 -11.44 -0.15 6.34
C LYS A 26 -10.38 0.64 7.10
N ALA A 27 -9.11 0.26 6.99
CA ALA A 27 -8.04 0.94 7.72
C ALA A 27 -7.46 2.13 6.96
N LEU A 28 -7.35 2.06 5.63
CA LEU A 28 -6.64 3.03 4.82
C LEU A 28 -7.52 3.85 3.87
N ASP A 29 -8.83 3.69 3.94
CA ASP A 29 -9.81 4.44 3.13
C ASP A 29 -9.65 4.25 1.61
N PHE A 30 -9.16 3.10 1.17
CA PHE A 30 -9.17 2.73 -0.24
C PHE A 30 -10.58 2.32 -0.66
N LYS A 31 -10.83 2.35 -1.96
CA LYS A 31 -12.04 1.83 -2.59
C LYS A 31 -11.66 0.78 -3.62
N THR A 32 -12.37 -0.34 -3.62
CA THR A 32 -12.23 -1.33 -4.68
C THR A 32 -12.87 -0.77 -5.95
N VAL A 33 -12.10 -0.66 -7.02
CA VAL A 33 -12.56 -0.10 -8.29
C VAL A 33 -12.76 -1.15 -9.38
N TRP A 34 -12.12 -2.32 -9.25
CA TRP A 34 -12.29 -3.42 -10.18
C TRP A 34 -11.87 -4.73 -9.53
N GLU A 35 -12.55 -5.82 -9.89
CA GLU A 35 -12.18 -7.17 -9.50
C GLU A 35 -12.30 -8.10 -10.69
N CYS A 36 -11.39 -9.06 -10.79
CA CYS A 36 -11.43 -10.06 -11.85
C CYS A 36 -10.72 -11.34 -11.43
N ARG A 37 -10.93 -12.39 -12.23
CA ARG A 37 -10.20 -13.65 -12.13
C ARG A 37 -9.52 -13.90 -13.46
N VAL A 38 -8.24 -14.23 -13.40
CA VAL A 38 -7.43 -14.49 -14.59
C VAL A 38 -7.07 -15.95 -14.63
N LYS A 39 -7.45 -16.64 -15.71
CA LYS A 39 -7.04 -18.01 -15.95
C LYS A 39 -5.65 -18.02 -16.53
N GLU A 40 -4.71 -18.61 -15.81
CA GLU A 40 -3.31 -18.68 -16.21
C GLU A 40 -3.08 -19.84 -17.22
N ALA A 41 -1.96 -19.74 -17.96
CA ALA A 41 -1.59 -20.74 -18.95
C ALA A 41 -1.36 -22.15 -18.33
N ASP A 42 -0.96 -22.20 -17.06
CA ASP A 42 -0.75 -23.47 -16.32
C ASP A 42 -2.04 -24.08 -15.76
N GLY A 43 -3.20 -23.47 -16.03
CA GLY A 43 -4.51 -23.93 -15.56
C GLY A 43 -4.93 -23.38 -14.20
N THR A 44 -4.06 -22.68 -13.48
CA THR A 44 -4.40 -22.04 -12.21
C THR A 44 -5.23 -20.76 -12.43
N THR A 45 -5.88 -20.28 -11.38
CA THR A 45 -6.67 -19.05 -11.42
C THR A 45 -6.10 -18.03 -10.45
N THR A 46 -5.80 -16.84 -10.96
CA THR A 46 -5.34 -15.70 -10.17
C THR A 46 -6.52 -14.78 -9.88
N ALA A 47 -6.74 -14.46 -8.62
CA ALA A 47 -7.77 -13.50 -8.23
C ALA A 47 -7.13 -12.12 -8.05
N VAL A 48 -7.77 -11.09 -8.60
CA VAL A 48 -7.24 -9.73 -8.63
C VAL A 48 -8.29 -8.75 -8.13
N ALA A 49 -7.87 -7.80 -7.31
CA ALA A 49 -8.66 -6.63 -6.95
C ALA A 49 -7.82 -5.36 -7.08
N PHE A 50 -8.37 -4.36 -7.76
CA PHE A 50 -7.77 -3.02 -7.80
C PHE A 50 -8.41 -2.17 -6.73
N VAL A 51 -7.59 -1.61 -5.84
CA VAL A 51 -8.02 -0.70 -4.80
C VAL A 51 -7.34 0.65 -4.98
N GLN A 52 -8.06 1.73 -4.71
CA GLN A 52 -7.58 3.07 -5.02
C GLN A 52 -7.86 4.05 -3.87
N ASN A 53 -6.86 4.88 -3.58
CA ASN A 53 -6.99 6.05 -2.73
C ASN A 53 -6.28 7.21 -3.42
N GLY A 54 -7.04 8.25 -3.78
CA GLY A 54 -6.49 9.38 -4.55
C GLY A 54 -5.81 8.91 -5.83
N GLY A 55 -4.58 9.31 -6.05
CA GLY A 55 -3.78 8.92 -7.22
C GLY A 55 -3.05 7.58 -7.07
N LEU A 56 -3.19 6.90 -5.94
CA LEU A 56 -2.54 5.61 -5.70
C LEU A 56 -3.50 4.46 -5.99
N THR A 57 -3.14 3.63 -6.97
CA THR A 57 -3.87 2.40 -7.30
C THR A 57 -2.97 1.21 -7.02
N LEU A 58 -3.47 0.26 -6.24
CA LEU A 58 -2.81 -1.01 -5.97
C LEU A 58 -3.57 -2.13 -6.68
N GLU A 59 -2.83 -3.02 -7.33
CA GLU A 59 -3.35 -4.28 -7.85
C GLU A 59 -3.03 -5.36 -6.82
N LEU A 60 -4.03 -5.81 -6.08
CA LEU A 60 -3.90 -6.91 -5.13
C LEU A 60 -4.02 -8.21 -5.90
N VAL A 61 -2.95 -9.01 -5.90
CA VAL A 61 -2.85 -10.23 -6.71
C VAL A 61 -2.71 -11.44 -5.82
N ARG A 62 -3.71 -12.29 -5.84
CA ARG A 62 -3.69 -13.57 -5.11
C ARG A 62 -3.50 -14.71 -6.09
N LEU A 63 -2.30 -15.25 -6.11
CA LEU A 63 -1.99 -16.47 -6.85
C LEU A 63 -2.66 -17.68 -6.17
N GLU A 64 -2.98 -18.71 -6.94
CA GLU A 64 -3.57 -19.94 -6.39
C GLU A 64 -2.66 -20.58 -5.34
N LYS A 65 -1.35 -20.46 -5.51
CA LYS A 65 -0.33 -20.83 -4.52
C LYS A 65 0.43 -19.59 -4.10
N PRO A 66 -0.04 -18.86 -3.06
CA PRO A 66 0.61 -17.65 -2.60
C PRO A 66 2.06 -17.90 -2.17
N GLN A 67 2.94 -16.96 -2.51
CA GLN A 67 4.35 -17.03 -2.16
C GLN A 67 4.65 -16.14 -0.95
N LYS A 68 5.58 -16.59 -0.12
CA LYS A 68 6.13 -15.76 0.94
C LYS A 68 7.00 -14.67 0.32
N ARG A 69 6.81 -13.44 0.77
CA ARG A 69 7.56 -12.28 0.29
C ARG A 69 8.36 -11.64 1.41
N THR A 70 9.49 -11.06 1.03
CA THR A 70 10.32 -10.21 1.88
C THR A 70 10.48 -8.86 1.22
N ASP A 71 11.02 -7.88 1.93
CA ASP A 71 11.34 -6.58 1.36
C ASP A 71 12.34 -6.75 0.21
N GLY A 72 12.23 -5.92 -0.81
CA GLY A 72 13.03 -6.00 -2.02
C GLY A 72 13.57 -4.64 -2.46
N LEU A 73 13.99 -4.55 -3.73
CA LEU A 73 14.48 -3.29 -4.29
C LEU A 73 13.42 -2.19 -4.26
N VAL A 74 12.16 -2.53 -4.48
CA VAL A 74 11.03 -1.66 -4.14
C VAL A 74 10.70 -1.95 -2.68
N ASP A 75 11.23 -1.11 -1.81
CA ASP A 75 11.25 -1.36 -0.36
C ASP A 75 9.91 -1.06 0.31
N HIS A 76 9.28 0.05 -0.05
CA HIS A 76 8.05 0.49 0.58
C HIS A 76 7.15 1.25 -0.39
N ILE A 77 5.88 1.36 0.00
CA ILE A 77 4.89 2.19 -0.68
C ILE A 77 4.54 3.33 0.27
N ALA A 78 4.85 4.55 -0.12
CA ALA A 78 4.57 5.75 0.67
C ALA A 78 3.23 6.36 0.27
N MET A 79 2.39 6.61 1.26
CA MET A 79 1.13 7.31 1.12
C MET A 79 1.26 8.71 1.68
N LYS A 80 0.81 9.70 0.90
CA LYS A 80 0.89 11.10 1.32
C LYS A 80 -0.09 11.37 2.46
N ALA A 81 0.41 11.99 3.52
CA ALA A 81 -0.39 12.50 4.62
C ALA A 81 -0.27 14.03 4.67
N GLU A 82 -1.38 14.72 4.82
CA GLU A 82 -1.38 16.18 4.98
C GLU A 82 -1.01 16.58 6.41
N ASP A 83 -1.46 15.81 7.39
CA ASP A 83 -1.11 15.95 8.81
C ASP A 83 -0.80 14.55 9.34
N ILE A 84 0.48 14.20 9.38
CA ILE A 84 0.92 12.86 9.71
C ILE A 84 0.53 12.44 11.14
N GLU A 85 0.52 13.37 12.08
CA GLU A 85 0.15 13.06 13.47
C GLU A 85 -1.34 12.75 13.58
N ALA A 86 -2.20 13.50 12.88
CA ALA A 86 -3.63 13.23 12.85
C ALA A 86 -3.93 11.90 12.14
N VAL A 87 -3.28 11.64 11.00
CA VAL A 87 -3.44 10.38 10.26
C VAL A 87 -2.96 9.20 11.09
N LYS A 88 -1.78 9.31 11.70
CA LYS A 88 -1.22 8.28 12.59
C LYS A 88 -2.21 7.92 13.70
N LYS A 89 -2.76 8.92 14.37
CA LYS A 89 -3.74 8.73 15.44
C LYS A 89 -5.00 8.01 14.95
N THR A 90 -5.51 8.40 13.79
CA THR A 90 -6.67 7.76 13.17
C THR A 90 -6.39 6.30 12.84
N LEU A 91 -5.25 6.01 12.21
CA LEU A 91 -4.89 4.64 11.85
C LEU A 91 -4.62 3.77 13.07
N ALA A 92 -4.00 4.31 14.11
CA ALA A 92 -3.79 3.59 15.37
C ALA A 92 -5.12 3.19 16.02
N ALA A 93 -6.12 4.06 15.98
CA ALA A 93 -7.48 3.77 16.46
C ALA A 93 -8.17 2.66 15.65
N ARG A 94 -7.75 2.46 14.39
CA ARG A 94 -8.24 1.38 13.50
C ARG A 94 -7.44 0.10 13.62
N GLY A 95 -6.50 0.01 14.57
CA GLY A 95 -5.73 -1.19 14.84
C GLY A 95 -4.37 -1.27 14.14
N ILE A 96 -3.91 -0.22 13.47
CA ILE A 96 -2.58 -0.17 12.86
C ILE A 96 -1.52 -0.02 13.95
N THR A 97 -0.50 -0.87 13.90
CA THR A 97 0.70 -0.77 14.75
C THR A 97 1.86 -0.24 13.90
N PHE A 98 2.44 0.87 14.33
CA PHE A 98 3.58 1.47 13.64
C PHE A 98 4.91 0.90 14.14
N GLU A 99 5.95 0.94 13.30
CA GLU A 99 7.27 0.42 13.63
C GLU A 99 7.99 1.26 14.68
N THR A 100 7.65 2.56 14.77
CA THR A 100 8.18 3.48 15.78
C THR A 100 7.04 4.21 16.48
N GLU A 101 7.27 4.65 17.69
CA GLU A 101 6.29 5.42 18.46
C GLU A 101 6.06 6.81 17.85
N GLU A 102 7.15 7.47 17.47
CA GLU A 102 7.13 8.80 16.88
C GLU A 102 7.48 8.76 15.39
N ALA A 103 6.91 9.70 14.62
CA ALA A 103 7.32 9.91 13.24
C ALA A 103 8.76 10.43 13.19
N VAL A 104 9.51 9.94 12.21
CA VAL A 104 10.87 10.41 11.96
C VAL A 104 10.79 11.73 11.19
N CYS A 105 11.54 12.73 11.63
CA CYS A 105 11.67 14.02 10.95
C CYS A 105 13.06 14.15 10.36
N ASN A 106 13.14 14.53 9.09
CA ASN A 106 14.42 14.78 8.43
C ASN A 106 14.34 16.06 7.59
N ALA A 107 15.14 17.04 7.98
CA ALA A 107 15.17 18.35 7.35
C ALA A 107 15.83 18.35 5.95
N ASP A 108 16.58 17.30 5.62
CA ASP A 108 17.31 17.20 4.36
C ASP A 108 16.49 16.58 3.23
N VAL A 109 15.36 15.98 3.55
CA VAL A 109 14.47 15.36 2.56
C VAL A 109 13.42 16.39 2.15
N PHE A 110 13.45 16.78 0.89
CA PHE A 110 12.71 17.91 0.33
C PHE A 110 13.18 19.28 0.88
N PRO A 111 12.81 20.39 0.23
CA PRO A 111 13.34 21.73 0.59
C PRO A 111 13.10 22.16 2.04
N ASN A 112 11.96 21.78 2.61
CA ASN A 112 11.60 22.14 3.99
C ASN A 112 11.58 20.93 4.93
N GLY A 113 12.06 19.78 4.46
CA GLY A 113 12.05 18.55 5.24
C GLY A 113 10.79 17.71 5.04
N SER A 114 10.77 16.57 5.71
CA SER A 114 9.66 15.64 5.70
C SER A 114 9.55 14.89 7.03
N LYS A 115 8.38 14.32 7.26
CA LYS A 115 8.14 13.38 8.34
C LYS A 115 7.61 12.09 7.75
N TRP A 116 7.99 10.93 8.31
CA TRP A 116 7.45 9.64 7.88
C TRP A 116 7.35 8.68 9.04
N ILE A 117 6.50 7.68 8.88
CA ILE A 117 6.36 6.57 9.81
C ILE A 117 5.97 5.32 9.03
N LEU A 118 6.46 4.17 9.45
CA LEU A 118 6.32 2.90 8.73
C LEU A 118 5.42 1.93 9.49
N PHE A 119 4.74 1.06 8.73
CA PHE A 119 3.91 -0.02 9.25
C PHE A 119 3.82 -1.14 8.22
N ARG A 120 3.22 -2.27 8.61
CA ARG A 120 3.08 -3.43 7.73
C ARG A 120 1.63 -3.72 7.40
N GLY A 121 1.38 -4.12 6.16
CA GLY A 121 0.09 -4.65 5.74
C GLY A 121 -0.07 -6.13 6.08
N PRO A 122 -1.21 -6.75 5.74
CA PRO A 122 -1.54 -8.13 6.12
C PRO A 122 -0.55 -9.20 5.63
N ASP A 123 0.10 -8.97 4.50
CA ASP A 123 1.11 -9.86 3.94
C ASP A 123 2.53 -9.32 4.15
N ASN A 124 2.70 -8.50 5.17
CA ASN A 124 3.98 -7.90 5.54
C ASN A 124 4.51 -6.89 4.51
N GLU A 125 3.64 -6.38 3.62
CA GLU A 125 4.00 -5.29 2.73
C GLU A 125 4.39 -4.04 3.54
N HIS A 126 5.50 -3.41 3.13
CA HIS A 126 6.07 -2.27 3.86
C HIS A 126 5.40 -0.98 3.39
N LEU A 127 4.66 -0.37 4.29
CA LEU A 127 3.87 0.82 4.02
C LEU A 127 4.40 2.00 4.84
N GLU A 128 4.29 3.19 4.27
CA GLU A 128 4.77 4.42 4.88
C GLU A 128 3.70 5.50 4.80
N LEU A 129 3.57 6.28 5.88
CA LEU A 129 2.95 7.60 5.79
C LEU A 129 4.06 8.62 5.65
N THR A 130 3.92 9.56 4.73
CA THR A 130 4.89 10.63 4.53
C THR A 130 4.19 11.98 4.41
N GLU A 131 4.73 12.96 5.12
CA GLU A 131 4.31 14.37 5.04
C GLU A 131 5.49 15.20 4.57
N VAL A 132 5.29 15.93 3.47
CA VAL A 132 6.26 16.88 2.95
C VAL A 132 5.99 18.25 3.58
N LEU A 133 6.98 18.81 4.26
CA LEU A 133 6.86 20.08 4.99
C LEU A 133 7.04 21.31 4.09
#